data_e41dfbcc3df3288e202d6edff306d5c9
#
_entry.id   e41dfbcc3df3288e202d6edff306d5c9
#
_cell.length_a   1.000
_cell.length_b   1.000
_cell.length_c   1.000
_cell.angle_alpha   90.00
_cell.angle_beta   90.00
_cell.angle_gamma   90.00
#
_symmetry.space_group_name_H-M   'P 1'
#
loop_
_entity.id
_entity.type
_entity.pdbx_description
1 polymer ?
#
loop_
_entity_poly.entity_id
_entity_poly.type
_entity_poly.pdbx_seq_one_letter_code
_entity_poly.pdbx_strand_id
1 'polypeptide(L)'
;DLTHVVSLGFRGEALSSICAVAQVELITKTKDNLTGVRYVCEGAVEKECSEIGAPTGTTVLVKNLFFNTPVRRKFLKQPMTEGGYIIDLMEHMALSRPDTAFKLMVNGQVKFHTSGNGSLKEVIYRIYGKETASQLLPFEKETKGIKVEGYLGKPILNRSNRNFENYYINGRYIKSSLIAKALEDGYSNYLMQHKFPFTVLHFTIDTEMVDVNVHPTKMDVRFTGGNYLYDFVASSVAAALQQREMIPEALLSEEKEEETQKIKVPEPFEQQRTRQFQVMEEQRYEAVRSPSRDIFIREAAEESLKAMADNTSSDDDFFV
;
A
#
# COMPACT_ATOMS: atom_id res chain seq x y z
N ASP A 1 -12.76 -30.09 -13.62
CA ASP A 1 -13.58 -29.84 -12.44
C ASP A 1 -13.46 -28.40 -11.97
N LEU A 2 -14.40 -27.56 -12.45
CA LEU A 2 -14.46 -26.13 -12.12
C LEU A 2 -14.92 -25.84 -10.67
N THR A 3 -15.42 -26.87 -9.99
CA THR A 3 -15.93 -26.78 -8.61
C THR A 3 -14.85 -26.89 -7.51
N HIS A 4 -13.64 -27.34 -7.88
CA HIS A 4 -12.53 -27.51 -6.93
C HIS A 4 -11.27 -26.77 -7.39
N VAL A 5 -11.40 -25.47 -7.70
CA VAL A 5 -10.27 -24.66 -8.13
C VAL A 5 -9.40 -24.30 -6.92
N VAL A 6 -8.33 -25.06 -6.70
CA VAL A 6 -7.31 -24.82 -5.66
C VAL A 6 -6.32 -23.74 -6.09
N SER A 7 -6.18 -23.48 -7.40
CA SER A 7 -5.23 -22.49 -7.93
C SER A 7 -5.89 -21.12 -8.09
N LEU A 8 -5.11 -20.03 -7.89
CA LEU A 8 -5.56 -18.65 -8.09
C LEU A 8 -5.78 -18.31 -9.56
N GLY A 9 -5.08 -18.98 -10.49
CA GLY A 9 -5.21 -18.82 -11.94
C GLY A 9 -5.66 -20.11 -12.60
N PHE A 10 -6.53 -20.03 -13.63
CA PHE A 10 -7.06 -21.21 -14.29
C PHE A 10 -7.30 -21.09 -15.81
N ARG A 11 -7.31 -19.87 -16.38
CA ARG A 11 -7.63 -19.69 -17.82
C ARG A 11 -6.40 -19.71 -18.74
N GLY A 12 -5.19 -19.42 -18.23
CA GLY A 12 -3.98 -19.34 -19.05
C GLY A 12 -3.95 -18.18 -20.05
N GLU A 13 -4.91 -17.28 -20.03
CA GLU A 13 -5.11 -16.24 -21.06
C GLU A 13 -4.34 -14.93 -20.77
N ALA A 14 -3.80 -14.74 -19.57
CA ALA A 14 -3.20 -13.46 -19.16
C ALA A 14 -1.97 -13.11 -19.99
N LEU A 15 -1.01 -14.03 -20.13
CA LEU A 15 0.23 -13.79 -20.85
C LEU A 15 -0.03 -13.56 -22.35
N SER A 16 -0.89 -14.36 -22.98
CA SER A 16 -1.25 -14.19 -24.37
C SER A 16 -1.93 -12.85 -24.64
N SER A 17 -2.80 -12.40 -23.74
CA SER A 17 -3.45 -11.10 -23.84
C SER A 17 -2.45 -9.93 -23.70
N ILE A 18 -1.45 -10.08 -22.82
CA ILE A 18 -0.38 -9.08 -22.66
C ILE A 18 0.52 -9.05 -23.92
N CYS A 19 0.92 -10.21 -24.42
CA CYS A 19 1.72 -10.33 -25.66
C CYS A 19 1.03 -9.69 -26.86
N ALA A 20 -0.29 -9.73 -26.94
CA ALA A 20 -1.04 -9.14 -28.05
C ALA A 20 -0.96 -7.61 -28.09
N VAL A 21 -0.71 -6.94 -26.97
CA VAL A 21 -0.78 -5.46 -26.87
C VAL A 21 0.50 -4.81 -26.34
N ALA A 22 1.54 -5.59 -26.13
CA ALA A 22 2.81 -5.12 -25.59
C ALA A 22 4.02 -5.77 -26.28
N GLN A 23 5.19 -5.26 -25.99
CA GLN A 23 6.47 -5.92 -26.27
C GLN A 23 6.87 -6.70 -25.02
N VAL A 24 6.93 -8.03 -25.13
CA VAL A 24 7.18 -8.92 -24.02
C VAL A 24 8.49 -9.68 -24.22
N GLU A 25 9.32 -9.68 -23.19
CA GLU A 25 10.51 -10.51 -23.13
C GLU A 25 10.39 -11.42 -21.90
N LEU A 26 10.46 -12.73 -22.11
CA LEU A 26 10.40 -13.76 -21.10
C LEU A 26 11.76 -14.45 -21.02
N ILE A 27 12.34 -14.49 -19.84
CA ILE A 27 13.57 -15.25 -19.57
C ILE A 27 13.24 -16.23 -18.47
N THR A 28 13.37 -17.53 -18.73
CA THR A 28 13.03 -18.56 -17.76
C THR A 28 14.03 -19.70 -17.76
N LYS A 29 14.27 -20.25 -16.55
CA LYS A 29 15.12 -21.43 -16.35
C LYS A 29 14.59 -22.26 -15.21
N THR A 30 14.48 -23.57 -15.40
CA THR A 30 14.19 -24.52 -14.33
C THR A 30 15.45 -24.89 -13.56
N LYS A 31 15.30 -25.52 -12.39
CA LYS A 31 16.46 -25.97 -11.59
C LYS A 31 17.26 -27.06 -12.29
N ASP A 32 16.59 -27.89 -13.09
CA ASP A 32 17.17 -29.12 -13.68
C ASP A 32 17.90 -28.85 -15.01
N ASN A 33 17.67 -27.67 -15.63
CA ASN A 33 18.28 -27.33 -16.91
C ASN A 33 19.57 -26.52 -16.72
N LEU A 34 20.56 -26.75 -17.57
CA LEU A 34 21.83 -25.99 -17.60
C LEU A 34 21.62 -24.59 -18.20
N THR A 35 20.82 -24.50 -19.25
CA THR A 35 20.50 -23.26 -19.96
C THR A 35 19.05 -22.84 -19.69
N GLY A 36 18.78 -21.55 -19.77
CA GLY A 36 17.45 -20.99 -19.78
C GLY A 36 16.99 -20.69 -21.22
N VAL A 37 15.76 -20.25 -21.36
CA VAL A 37 15.17 -19.81 -22.63
C VAL A 37 14.84 -18.35 -22.54
N ARG A 38 15.20 -17.59 -23.58
CA ARG A 38 14.77 -16.23 -23.82
C ARG A 38 13.74 -16.22 -24.95
N TYR A 39 12.58 -15.69 -24.69
CA TYR A 39 11.48 -15.57 -25.65
C TYR A 39 11.08 -14.12 -25.79
N VAL A 40 11.03 -13.61 -27.02
CA VAL A 40 10.64 -12.23 -27.32
C VAL A 40 9.43 -12.23 -28.25
N CYS A 41 8.39 -11.51 -27.83
CA CYS A 41 7.14 -11.38 -28.57
C CYS A 41 6.71 -9.91 -28.66
N GLU A 42 6.26 -9.48 -29.82
CA GLU A 42 5.75 -8.13 -30.06
C GLU A 42 4.41 -8.18 -30.78
N GLY A 43 3.33 -7.70 -30.13
CA GLY A 43 1.98 -7.69 -30.72
C GLY A 43 1.49 -9.07 -31.17
N ALA A 44 1.71 -10.10 -30.35
CA ALA A 44 1.43 -11.51 -30.60
C ALA A 44 2.29 -12.16 -31.71
N VAL A 45 3.33 -11.49 -32.19
CA VAL A 45 4.28 -12.07 -33.16
C VAL A 45 5.56 -12.46 -32.44
N GLU A 46 5.95 -13.73 -32.53
CA GLU A 46 7.24 -14.21 -32.04
C GLU A 46 8.37 -13.55 -32.84
N LYS A 47 9.35 -12.98 -32.16
CA LYS A 47 10.53 -12.37 -32.74
C LYS A 47 11.77 -13.20 -32.55
N GLU A 48 11.89 -13.81 -31.39
CA GLU A 48 13.09 -14.57 -31.02
C GLU A 48 12.74 -15.64 -29.98
N CYS A 49 13.31 -16.82 -30.15
CA CYS A 49 13.34 -17.86 -29.14
C CYS A 49 14.75 -18.46 -29.15
N SER A 50 15.51 -18.19 -28.09
CA SER A 50 16.94 -18.58 -28.02
C SER A 50 17.31 -19.13 -26.64
N GLU A 51 18.33 -19.98 -26.60
CA GLU A 51 18.92 -20.41 -25.35
C GLU A 51 19.82 -19.32 -24.76
N ILE A 52 19.78 -19.15 -23.44
CA ILE A 52 20.55 -18.12 -22.73
C ILE A 52 21.02 -18.64 -21.37
N GLY A 53 22.16 -18.14 -20.89
CA GLY A 53 22.57 -18.28 -19.50
C GLY A 53 21.68 -17.41 -18.61
N ALA A 54 20.92 -18.04 -17.71
CA ALA A 54 20.01 -17.34 -16.79
C ALA A 54 20.03 -17.96 -15.40
N PRO A 55 19.72 -17.22 -14.33
CA PRO A 55 19.47 -17.79 -13.01
C PRO A 55 18.16 -18.61 -13.04
N THR A 56 18.04 -19.54 -12.11
CA THR A 56 16.78 -20.29 -11.91
C THR A 56 15.65 -19.34 -11.55
N GLY A 57 14.52 -19.48 -12.22
CA GLY A 57 13.36 -18.61 -12.03
C GLY A 57 12.82 -18.06 -13.35
N THR A 58 11.93 -17.08 -13.26
CA THR A 58 11.30 -16.47 -14.43
C THR A 58 11.34 -14.94 -14.30
N THR A 59 11.83 -14.29 -15.36
CA THR A 59 11.79 -12.83 -15.52
C THR A 59 10.84 -12.50 -16.67
N VAL A 60 9.89 -11.63 -16.42
CA VAL A 60 8.94 -11.13 -17.42
C VAL A 60 9.12 -9.62 -17.54
N LEU A 61 9.51 -9.16 -18.73
CA LEU A 61 9.60 -7.73 -19.03
C LEU A 61 8.47 -7.37 -20.00
N VAL A 62 7.65 -6.41 -19.61
CA VAL A 62 6.57 -5.86 -20.44
C VAL A 62 6.90 -4.41 -20.75
N LYS A 63 7.08 -4.10 -22.03
CA LYS A 63 7.45 -2.75 -22.49
C LYS A 63 6.38 -2.22 -23.44
N ASN A 64 6.25 -0.91 -23.52
CA ASN A 64 5.42 -0.21 -24.51
C ASN A 64 3.98 -0.73 -24.56
N LEU A 65 3.35 -0.90 -23.37
CA LEU A 65 1.96 -1.35 -23.26
C LEU A 65 1.04 -0.51 -24.15
N PHE A 66 0.19 -1.19 -24.94
CA PHE A 66 -0.73 -0.60 -25.93
C PHE A 66 -0.05 0.15 -27.07
N PHE A 67 1.20 -0.23 -27.45
CA PHE A 67 1.90 0.41 -28.59
C PHE A 67 1.14 0.27 -29.91
N ASN A 68 0.47 -0.85 -30.14
CA ASN A 68 -0.32 -1.19 -31.32
C ASN A 68 -1.83 -0.92 -31.18
N THR A 69 -2.27 -0.41 -30.03
CA THR A 69 -3.68 -0.12 -29.72
C THR A 69 -3.85 1.29 -29.17
N PRO A 70 -3.68 2.34 -29.99
CA PRO A 70 -3.65 3.73 -29.53
C PRO A 70 -4.92 4.18 -28.83
N VAL A 71 -6.07 3.61 -29.19
CA VAL A 71 -7.33 3.89 -28.51
C VAL A 71 -7.28 3.42 -27.05
N ARG A 72 -6.81 2.19 -26.81
CA ARG A 72 -6.65 1.69 -25.43
C ARG A 72 -5.64 2.50 -24.63
N ARG A 73 -4.54 2.94 -25.27
CA ARG A 73 -3.53 3.77 -24.63
C ARG A 73 -4.10 5.10 -24.10
N LYS A 74 -5.08 5.69 -24.79
CA LYS A 74 -5.76 6.92 -24.35
C LYS A 74 -6.60 6.75 -23.08
N PHE A 75 -7.01 5.52 -22.75
CA PHE A 75 -7.75 5.22 -21.53
C PHE A 75 -6.86 5.03 -20.30
N LEU A 76 -5.52 4.90 -20.48
CA LEU A 76 -4.60 4.91 -19.35
C LEU A 76 -4.68 6.27 -18.64
N LYS A 77 -4.80 6.20 -17.34
CA LYS A 77 -4.72 7.38 -16.49
C LYS A 77 -3.28 7.90 -16.41
N GLN A 78 -3.09 8.94 -15.66
CA GLN A 78 -1.73 9.46 -15.43
C GLN A 78 -0.87 8.38 -14.73
N PRO A 79 0.46 8.31 -15.01
CA PRO A 79 1.35 7.29 -14.48
C PRO A 79 1.33 7.18 -12.95
N MET A 80 1.13 8.29 -12.25
CA MET A 80 1.00 8.30 -10.79
C MET A 80 -0.27 7.56 -10.32
N THR A 81 -1.39 7.74 -11.02
CA THR A 81 -2.66 7.07 -10.71
C THR A 81 -2.58 5.57 -11.00
N GLU A 82 -2.05 5.19 -12.16
CA GLU A 82 -1.84 3.78 -12.50
C GLU A 82 -0.85 3.11 -11.54
N GLY A 83 0.22 3.82 -11.16
CA GLY A 83 1.16 3.37 -10.15
C GLY A 83 0.50 3.12 -8.79
N GLY A 84 -0.45 3.97 -8.40
CA GLY A 84 -1.24 3.78 -7.18
C GLY A 84 -2.06 2.48 -7.21
N TYR A 85 -2.72 2.17 -8.31
CA TYR A 85 -3.47 0.90 -8.46
C TYR A 85 -2.57 -0.33 -8.43
N ILE A 86 -1.36 -0.23 -9.00
CA ILE A 86 -0.38 -1.32 -8.96
C ILE A 86 0.12 -1.55 -7.54
N ILE A 87 0.39 -0.47 -6.79
CA ILE A 87 0.81 -0.55 -5.39
C ILE A 87 -0.28 -1.23 -4.57
N ASP A 88 -1.53 -0.78 -4.65
CA ASP A 88 -2.68 -1.35 -3.95
C ASP A 88 -2.86 -2.86 -4.25
N LEU A 89 -2.78 -3.24 -5.53
CA LEU A 89 -2.83 -4.64 -5.93
C LEU A 89 -1.71 -5.47 -5.31
N MET A 90 -0.48 -4.96 -5.34
CA MET A 90 0.68 -5.66 -4.79
C MET A 90 0.65 -5.76 -3.27
N GLU A 91 0.10 -4.76 -2.58
CA GLU A 91 -0.16 -4.81 -1.14
C GLU A 91 -1.14 -5.93 -0.79
N HIS A 92 -2.25 -6.03 -1.52
CA HIS A 92 -3.21 -7.13 -1.35
C HIS A 92 -2.59 -8.50 -1.65
N MET A 93 -1.74 -8.62 -2.67
CA MET A 93 -1.03 -9.88 -2.96
C MET A 93 -0.07 -10.27 -1.82
N ALA A 94 0.70 -9.31 -1.30
CA ALA A 94 1.63 -9.56 -0.20
C ALA A 94 0.89 -9.96 1.10
N LEU A 95 -0.22 -9.30 1.40
CA LEU A 95 -1.07 -9.65 2.55
C LEU A 95 -1.73 -11.03 2.39
N SER A 96 -2.07 -11.42 1.16
CA SER A 96 -2.65 -12.73 0.84
C SER A 96 -1.67 -13.89 1.04
N ARG A 97 -0.37 -13.65 0.85
CA ARG A 97 0.69 -14.68 0.86
C ARG A 97 1.88 -14.25 1.72
N PRO A 98 1.73 -14.25 3.04
CA PRO A 98 2.81 -13.90 3.96
C PRO A 98 4.03 -14.85 3.86
N ASP A 99 3.84 -16.04 3.33
CA ASP A 99 4.85 -17.07 3.05
C ASP A 99 5.73 -16.79 1.83
N THR A 100 5.38 -15.75 1.06
CA THR A 100 6.09 -15.33 -0.15
C THR A 100 6.75 -13.98 0.05
N ALA A 101 8.01 -13.84 -0.33
CA ALA A 101 8.71 -12.56 -0.32
C ALA A 101 8.31 -11.72 -1.53
N PHE A 102 7.87 -10.49 -1.27
CA PHE A 102 7.52 -9.49 -2.28
C PHE A 102 8.45 -8.30 -2.19
N LYS A 103 8.90 -7.80 -3.32
CA LYS A 103 9.61 -6.52 -3.42
C LYS A 103 9.00 -5.71 -4.55
N LEU A 104 8.41 -4.57 -4.20
CA LEU A 104 7.86 -3.63 -5.15
C LEU A 104 8.77 -2.41 -5.29
N MET A 105 9.15 -2.13 -6.53
CA MET A 105 9.90 -0.93 -6.90
C MET A 105 9.10 -0.10 -7.91
N VAL A 106 9.03 1.21 -7.70
CA VAL A 106 8.38 2.16 -8.60
C VAL A 106 9.36 3.29 -8.88
N ASN A 107 9.69 3.51 -10.14
CA ASN A 107 10.67 4.51 -10.58
C ASN A 107 12.02 4.39 -9.84
N GLY A 108 12.51 3.15 -9.67
CA GLY A 108 13.77 2.87 -8.98
C GLY A 108 13.73 2.93 -7.45
N GLN A 109 12.60 3.35 -6.85
CA GLN A 109 12.43 3.42 -5.40
C GLN A 109 11.68 2.20 -4.88
N VAL A 110 12.19 1.57 -3.81
CA VAL A 110 11.51 0.48 -3.11
C VAL A 110 10.33 1.05 -2.35
N LYS A 111 9.12 0.59 -2.66
CA LYS A 111 7.88 0.95 -1.94
C LYS A 111 7.70 0.08 -0.71
N PHE A 112 7.81 -1.23 -0.86
CA PHE A 112 7.86 -2.16 0.26
C PHE A 112 8.67 -3.41 -0.10
N HIS A 113 9.09 -4.14 0.92
CA HIS A 113 9.78 -5.42 0.79
C HIS A 113 9.40 -6.30 1.98
N THR A 114 8.82 -7.48 1.71
CA THR A 114 8.46 -8.48 2.71
C THR A 114 9.44 -9.64 2.69
N SER A 115 9.60 -10.32 3.83
CA SER A 115 10.59 -11.39 3.99
C SER A 115 10.12 -12.77 3.51
N GLY A 116 8.79 -12.98 3.41
CA GLY A 116 8.22 -14.29 3.08
C GLY A 116 8.35 -15.31 4.22
N ASN A 117 8.41 -14.86 5.47
CA ASN A 117 8.59 -15.72 6.65
C ASN A 117 7.28 -16.29 7.21
N GLY A 118 6.15 -16.09 6.54
CA GLY A 118 4.82 -16.51 6.99
C GLY A 118 4.18 -15.59 8.03
N SER A 119 4.84 -14.51 8.47
CA SER A 119 4.30 -13.60 9.47
C SER A 119 3.43 -12.51 8.83
N LEU A 120 2.11 -12.66 8.92
CA LEU A 120 1.17 -11.63 8.46
C LEU A 120 1.39 -10.28 9.18
N LYS A 121 1.77 -10.31 10.46
CA LYS A 121 2.06 -9.09 11.23
C LYS A 121 3.28 -8.34 10.67
N GLU A 122 4.30 -9.06 10.22
CA GLU A 122 5.48 -8.47 9.58
C GLU A 122 5.10 -7.83 8.24
N VAL A 123 4.25 -8.49 7.44
CA VAL A 123 3.75 -7.91 6.18
C VAL A 123 2.96 -6.63 6.44
N ILE A 124 2.05 -6.63 7.43
CA ILE A 124 1.30 -5.43 7.83
C ILE A 124 2.25 -4.31 8.28
N TYR A 125 3.28 -4.64 9.06
CA TYR A 125 4.30 -3.68 9.47
C TYR A 125 5.04 -3.05 8.27
N ARG A 126 5.41 -3.86 7.27
CA ARG A 126 6.13 -3.39 6.07
C ARG A 126 5.28 -2.50 5.17
N ILE A 127 3.98 -2.74 5.10
CA ILE A 127 3.05 -1.99 4.25
C ILE A 127 2.52 -0.75 4.97
N TYR A 128 1.99 -0.92 6.19
CA TYR A 128 1.25 0.14 6.90
C TYR A 128 2.04 0.81 8.04
N GLY A 129 3.26 0.36 8.30
CA GLY A 129 4.17 0.97 9.27
C GLY A 129 3.99 0.49 10.71
N LYS A 130 4.90 0.98 11.57
CA LYS A 130 5.03 0.59 12.98
C LYS A 130 3.78 0.94 13.81
N GLU A 131 3.23 2.13 13.59
CA GLU A 131 2.06 2.61 14.34
C GLU A 131 0.86 1.66 14.17
N THR A 132 0.53 1.34 12.91
CA THR A 132 -0.54 0.40 12.60
C THR A 132 -0.27 -0.98 13.21
N ALA A 133 0.93 -1.52 13.02
CA ALA A 133 1.28 -2.86 13.49
C ALA A 133 1.27 -3.00 15.03
N SER A 134 1.51 -1.92 15.77
CA SER A 134 1.49 -1.89 17.25
C SER A 134 0.07 -1.92 17.83
N GLN A 135 -0.92 -1.51 17.05
CA GLN A 135 -2.32 -1.43 17.46
C GLN A 135 -3.19 -2.57 16.93
N LEU A 136 -2.56 -3.68 16.55
CA LEU A 136 -3.25 -4.87 16.05
C LEU A 136 -3.57 -5.85 17.19
N LEU A 137 -4.76 -6.42 17.11
CA LEU A 137 -5.23 -7.53 17.94
C LEU A 137 -5.19 -8.80 17.10
N PRO A 138 -4.48 -9.85 17.51
CA PRO A 138 -4.56 -11.15 16.87
C PRO A 138 -5.99 -11.70 17.00
N PHE A 139 -6.49 -12.25 15.92
CA PHE A 139 -7.82 -12.79 15.84
C PHE A 139 -7.79 -14.16 15.18
N GLU A 140 -8.29 -15.15 15.89
CA GLU A 140 -8.45 -16.50 15.39
C GLU A 140 -9.74 -17.09 15.97
N LYS A 141 -10.63 -17.53 15.11
CA LYS A 141 -11.88 -18.17 15.45
C LYS A 141 -12.21 -19.25 14.43
N GLU A 142 -12.83 -20.30 14.92
CA GLU A 142 -13.24 -21.41 14.10
C GLU A 142 -14.65 -21.87 14.48
N THR A 143 -15.41 -22.27 13.46
CA THR A 143 -16.71 -22.89 13.59
C THR A 143 -16.86 -23.92 12.47
N LYS A 144 -17.99 -24.65 12.43
CA LYS A 144 -18.20 -25.71 11.44
C LYS A 144 -18.07 -25.17 10.00
N GLY A 145 -17.04 -25.61 9.30
CA GLY A 145 -16.77 -25.25 7.89
C GLY A 145 -16.17 -23.86 7.64
N ILE A 146 -15.90 -23.08 8.72
CA ILE A 146 -15.33 -21.74 8.61
C ILE A 146 -14.25 -21.54 9.66
N LYS A 147 -13.03 -21.25 9.22
CA LYS A 147 -11.95 -20.74 10.06
C LYS A 147 -11.65 -19.32 9.64
N VAL A 148 -11.44 -18.40 10.59
CA VAL A 148 -10.96 -17.04 10.34
C VAL A 148 -9.76 -16.76 11.21
N GLU A 149 -8.70 -16.24 10.59
CA GLU A 149 -7.47 -15.86 11.27
C GLU A 149 -6.93 -14.54 10.71
N GLY A 150 -6.17 -13.82 11.51
CA GLY A 150 -5.57 -12.56 11.09
C GLY A 150 -5.50 -11.52 12.20
N TYR A 151 -5.79 -10.28 11.85
CA TYR A 151 -5.67 -9.15 12.76
C TYR A 151 -6.85 -8.20 12.65
N LEU A 152 -7.33 -7.77 13.82
CA LEU A 152 -8.28 -6.67 14.00
C LEU A 152 -7.50 -5.44 14.50
N GLY A 153 -7.78 -4.26 13.98
CA GLY A 153 -7.24 -3.01 14.51
C GLY A 153 -7.98 -2.60 15.77
N LYS A 154 -7.27 -2.12 16.78
CA LYS A 154 -7.91 -1.45 17.92
C LYS A 154 -8.76 -0.26 17.43
N PRO A 155 -9.81 0.17 18.13
CA PRO A 155 -10.69 1.27 17.69
C PRO A 155 -9.95 2.58 17.35
N ILE A 156 -8.79 2.80 17.93
CA ILE A 156 -7.93 3.96 17.60
C ILE A 156 -7.43 3.95 16.13
N LEU A 157 -7.36 2.77 15.49
CA LEU A 157 -6.98 2.62 14.07
C LEU A 157 -8.14 2.82 13.10
N ASN A 158 -9.23 3.48 13.52
CA ASN A 158 -10.35 3.74 12.63
C ASN A 158 -9.95 4.52 11.37
N ARG A 159 -10.69 4.29 10.29
CA ARG A 159 -10.47 4.90 8.97
C ARG A 159 -11.75 5.60 8.49
N SER A 160 -11.61 6.53 7.55
CA SER A 160 -12.74 7.24 6.94
C SER A 160 -13.39 6.48 5.77
N ASN A 161 -12.81 5.37 5.35
CA ASN A 161 -13.31 4.53 4.27
C ASN A 161 -12.96 3.05 4.52
N ARG A 162 -13.57 2.15 3.73
CA ARG A 162 -13.41 0.69 3.82
C ARG A 162 -12.17 0.13 3.12
N ASN A 163 -11.27 0.97 2.61
CA ASN A 163 -10.11 0.49 1.85
C ASN A 163 -9.09 -0.27 2.73
N PHE A 164 -9.22 -0.19 4.04
CA PHE A 164 -8.36 -0.87 5.00
C PHE A 164 -9.01 -2.10 5.64
N GLU A 165 -10.17 -2.51 5.13
CA GLU A 165 -10.83 -3.75 5.46
C GLU A 165 -10.43 -4.81 4.45
N ASN A 166 -9.42 -5.59 4.76
CA ASN A 166 -8.85 -6.59 3.85
C ASN A 166 -9.36 -7.98 4.21
N TYR A 167 -10.06 -8.63 3.27
CA TYR A 167 -10.58 -9.98 3.42
C TYR A 167 -10.03 -10.91 2.36
N TYR A 168 -9.65 -12.09 2.79
CA TYR A 168 -9.15 -13.16 1.93
C TYR A 168 -9.95 -14.42 2.17
N ILE A 169 -10.49 -15.04 1.12
CA ILE A 169 -11.15 -16.35 1.20
C ILE A 169 -10.31 -17.36 0.42
N ASN A 170 -9.84 -18.40 1.10
CA ASN A 170 -9.00 -19.43 0.53
C ASN A 170 -7.81 -18.84 -0.27
N GLY A 171 -7.15 -17.81 0.31
CA GLY A 171 -6.02 -17.09 -0.28
C GLY A 171 -6.37 -16.07 -1.37
N ARG A 172 -7.64 -15.82 -1.63
CA ARG A 172 -8.11 -14.88 -2.66
C ARG A 172 -8.65 -13.59 -2.02
N TYR A 173 -8.13 -12.43 -2.43
CA TYR A 173 -8.67 -11.14 -2.02
C TYR A 173 -10.11 -10.96 -2.54
N ILE A 174 -11.01 -10.54 -1.65
CA ILE A 174 -12.40 -10.31 -1.98
C ILE A 174 -12.91 -8.99 -1.40
N LYS A 175 -13.97 -8.47 -2.00
CA LYS A 175 -14.81 -7.40 -1.44
C LYS A 175 -16.19 -7.99 -1.17
N SER A 176 -16.59 -8.04 0.11
CA SER A 176 -17.88 -8.61 0.51
C SER A 176 -18.61 -7.61 1.39
N SER A 177 -19.76 -7.14 0.92
CA SER A 177 -20.65 -6.27 1.71
C SER A 177 -21.19 -6.98 2.95
N LEU A 178 -21.35 -8.30 2.91
CA LEU A 178 -21.79 -9.12 4.03
C LEU A 178 -20.73 -9.13 5.14
N ILE A 179 -19.46 -9.41 4.80
CA ILE A 179 -18.36 -9.42 5.78
C ILE A 179 -18.11 -8.01 6.31
N ALA A 180 -18.11 -6.99 5.44
CA ALA A 180 -17.96 -5.60 5.84
C ALA A 180 -19.00 -5.21 6.90
N LYS A 181 -20.28 -5.49 6.63
CA LYS A 181 -21.36 -5.19 7.56
C LYS A 181 -21.24 -5.97 8.87
N ALA A 182 -20.89 -7.26 8.82
CA ALA A 182 -20.69 -8.08 10.01
C ALA A 182 -19.55 -7.52 10.90
N LEU A 183 -18.46 -7.06 10.28
CA LEU A 183 -17.35 -6.41 10.99
C LEU A 183 -17.78 -5.08 11.61
N GLU A 184 -18.43 -4.22 10.84
CA GLU A 184 -18.93 -2.92 11.31
C GLU A 184 -19.87 -3.10 12.51
N ASP A 185 -20.77 -4.09 12.44
CA ASP A 185 -21.68 -4.41 13.53
C ASP A 185 -20.93 -4.96 14.77
N GLY A 186 -19.88 -5.77 14.57
CA GLY A 186 -19.00 -6.21 15.66
C GLY A 186 -18.23 -5.08 16.33
N TYR A 187 -17.92 -4.01 15.58
CA TYR A 187 -17.28 -2.79 16.09
C TYR A 187 -18.26 -1.70 16.52
N SER A 188 -19.57 -1.89 16.43
CA SER A 188 -20.60 -0.85 16.61
C SER A 188 -20.52 -0.08 17.94
N ASN A 189 -20.10 -0.76 19.01
CA ASN A 189 -19.96 -0.15 20.34
C ASN A 189 -18.66 0.65 20.51
N TYR A 190 -17.72 0.58 19.55
CA TYR A 190 -16.37 1.09 19.67
C TYR A 190 -16.02 2.15 18.61
N LEU A 191 -16.73 2.19 17.50
CA LEU A 191 -16.51 3.13 16.42
C LEU A 191 -17.64 4.13 16.28
N MET A 192 -17.27 5.37 16.01
CA MET A 192 -18.25 6.42 15.66
C MET A 192 -18.87 6.14 14.28
N GLN A 193 -20.02 6.74 14.02
CA GLN A 193 -20.66 6.69 12.70
C GLN A 193 -19.68 7.14 11.60
N HIS A 194 -19.73 6.47 10.46
CA HIS A 194 -18.84 6.71 9.29
C HIS A 194 -17.35 6.49 9.57
N LYS A 195 -17.03 5.71 10.59
CA LYS A 195 -15.68 5.19 10.83
C LYS A 195 -15.65 3.69 10.62
N PHE A 196 -14.59 3.23 9.96
CA PHE A 196 -14.41 1.86 9.55
C PHE A 196 -13.19 1.25 10.24
N PRO A 197 -13.22 -0.03 10.61
CA PRO A 197 -12.09 -0.66 11.25
C PRO A 197 -10.94 -0.91 10.25
N PHE A 198 -9.72 -0.98 10.76
CA PHE A 198 -8.61 -1.60 10.05
C PHE A 198 -8.65 -3.11 10.31
N THR A 199 -8.68 -3.92 9.27
CA THR A 199 -8.69 -5.38 9.41
C THR A 199 -7.89 -6.07 8.31
N VAL A 200 -7.25 -7.19 8.66
CA VAL A 200 -6.67 -8.12 7.68
C VAL A 200 -7.05 -9.52 8.13
N LEU A 201 -8.01 -10.13 7.44
CA LEU A 201 -8.62 -11.39 7.82
C LEU A 201 -8.54 -12.42 6.70
N HIS A 202 -8.06 -13.60 7.02
CA HIS A 202 -8.01 -14.77 6.17
C HIS A 202 -9.09 -15.75 6.60
N PHE A 203 -10.01 -16.01 5.70
CA PHE A 203 -11.07 -17.00 5.87
C PHE A 203 -10.69 -18.27 5.11
N THR A 204 -10.68 -19.39 5.79
CA THR A 204 -10.69 -20.71 5.19
C THR A 204 -12.13 -21.23 5.30
N ILE A 205 -12.77 -21.38 4.16
CA ILE A 205 -14.18 -21.76 4.08
C ILE A 205 -14.31 -22.96 3.14
N ASP A 206 -15.14 -23.93 3.54
CA ASP A 206 -15.43 -25.09 2.71
C ASP A 206 -15.96 -24.66 1.33
N THR A 207 -15.44 -25.25 0.28
CA THR A 207 -15.77 -24.88 -1.11
C THR A 207 -17.24 -25.04 -1.45
N GLU A 208 -17.97 -25.90 -0.74
CA GLU A 208 -19.41 -26.08 -0.88
C GLU A 208 -20.23 -24.90 -0.33
N MET A 209 -19.64 -24.12 0.56
CA MET A 209 -20.29 -22.95 1.18
C MET A 209 -20.04 -21.64 0.43
N VAL A 210 -19.16 -21.64 -0.57
CA VAL A 210 -18.72 -20.42 -1.27
C VAL A 210 -18.72 -20.61 -2.78
N ASP A 211 -19.48 -19.78 -3.48
CA ASP A 211 -19.37 -19.65 -4.93
C ASP A 211 -18.55 -18.40 -5.27
N VAL A 212 -17.34 -18.61 -5.80
CA VAL A 212 -16.38 -17.56 -6.18
C VAL A 212 -16.58 -17.09 -7.62
N ASN A 213 -17.40 -17.79 -8.42
CA ASN A 213 -17.55 -17.52 -9.84
C ASN A 213 -18.72 -16.56 -10.17
N VAL A 214 -18.94 -15.57 -9.35
CA VAL A 214 -20.09 -14.64 -9.48
C VAL A 214 -19.78 -13.46 -10.40
N HIS A 215 -18.53 -12.97 -10.44
CA HIS A 215 -18.15 -11.78 -11.22
C HIS A 215 -16.84 -12.01 -12.00
N PRO A 216 -16.64 -11.38 -13.19
CA PRO A 216 -15.41 -11.51 -13.96
C PRO A 216 -14.14 -11.11 -13.19
N THR A 217 -14.22 -10.13 -12.30
CA THR A 217 -13.10 -9.71 -11.44
C THR A 217 -12.83 -10.67 -10.29
N LYS A 218 -13.77 -11.63 -10.02
CA LYS A 218 -13.68 -12.63 -8.93
C LYS A 218 -13.49 -12.00 -7.53
N MET A 219 -13.85 -10.75 -7.35
CA MET A 219 -13.80 -10.07 -6.06
C MET A 219 -15.12 -10.22 -5.29
N ASP A 220 -16.22 -10.57 -5.98
CA ASP A 220 -17.52 -10.85 -5.36
C ASP A 220 -17.71 -12.34 -5.15
N VAL A 221 -18.28 -12.70 -4.02
CA VAL A 221 -18.51 -14.09 -3.59
C VAL A 221 -19.93 -14.23 -3.09
N ARG A 222 -20.59 -15.33 -3.45
CA ARG A 222 -21.86 -15.73 -2.84
C ARG A 222 -21.64 -16.79 -1.77
N PHE A 223 -22.28 -16.60 -0.63
CA PHE A 223 -22.21 -17.53 0.48
C PHE A 223 -23.51 -18.33 0.57
N THR A 224 -23.40 -19.65 0.62
CA THR A 224 -24.48 -20.51 1.05
C THR A 224 -24.58 -20.40 2.57
N GLY A 225 -25.70 -19.92 3.10
CA GLY A 225 -25.83 -19.66 4.54
C GLY A 225 -25.15 -18.35 4.99
N GLY A 226 -25.26 -17.27 4.21
CA GLY A 226 -24.66 -15.97 4.50
C GLY A 226 -24.99 -15.41 5.90
N ASN A 227 -26.21 -15.66 6.43
CA ASN A 227 -26.57 -15.23 7.79
C ASN A 227 -25.69 -15.91 8.86
N TYR A 228 -25.37 -17.18 8.67
CA TYR A 228 -24.49 -17.89 9.61
C TYR A 228 -23.07 -17.30 9.64
N LEU A 229 -22.51 -17.00 8.47
CA LEU A 229 -21.21 -16.32 8.39
C LEU A 229 -21.25 -14.92 9.02
N TYR A 230 -22.32 -14.18 8.74
CA TYR A 230 -22.52 -12.84 9.33
C TYR A 230 -22.56 -12.87 10.86
N ASP A 231 -23.43 -13.72 11.44
CA ASP A 231 -23.58 -13.83 12.90
C ASP A 231 -22.29 -14.32 13.57
N PHE A 232 -21.60 -15.26 12.93
CA PHE A 232 -20.31 -15.76 13.39
C PHE A 232 -19.25 -14.66 13.44
N VAL A 233 -19.10 -13.89 12.36
CA VAL A 233 -18.10 -12.81 12.28
C VAL A 233 -18.46 -11.70 13.28
N ALA A 234 -19.68 -11.19 13.28
CA ALA A 234 -20.11 -10.10 14.14
C ALA A 234 -19.94 -10.43 15.62
N SER A 235 -20.43 -11.60 16.06
CA SER A 235 -20.33 -12.04 17.46
C SER A 235 -18.87 -12.30 17.88
N SER A 236 -18.07 -12.92 16.99
CA SER A 236 -16.66 -13.22 17.28
C SER A 236 -15.82 -11.96 17.42
N VAL A 237 -16.07 -10.96 16.57
CA VAL A 237 -15.37 -9.65 16.60
C VAL A 237 -15.77 -8.89 17.87
N ALA A 238 -17.06 -8.80 18.18
CA ALA A 238 -17.54 -8.15 19.40
C ALA A 238 -16.90 -8.80 20.65
N ALA A 239 -16.87 -10.12 20.73
CA ALA A 239 -16.24 -10.84 21.85
C ALA A 239 -14.72 -10.59 21.93
N ALA A 240 -14.02 -10.52 20.79
CA ALA A 240 -12.58 -10.25 20.78
C ALA A 240 -12.23 -8.84 21.26
N LEU A 241 -13.08 -7.87 20.97
CA LEU A 241 -12.91 -6.48 21.42
C LEU A 241 -13.22 -6.35 22.93
N GLN A 242 -14.28 -7.00 23.42
CA GLN A 242 -14.65 -6.98 24.84
C GLN A 242 -13.58 -7.59 25.76
N GLN A 243 -12.96 -8.70 25.36
CA GLN A 243 -11.96 -9.40 26.19
C GLN A 243 -10.70 -8.58 26.47
N ARG A 244 -10.37 -7.58 25.64
CA ARG A 244 -9.12 -6.81 25.76
C ARG A 244 -9.27 -5.38 26.26
N GLU A 245 -10.49 -4.83 26.34
CA GLU A 245 -10.70 -3.49 26.93
C GLU A 245 -10.60 -3.47 28.45
N MET A 246 -10.74 -4.62 29.09
CA MET A 246 -10.77 -4.72 30.57
C MET A 246 -9.39 -4.68 31.23
N ILE A 247 -8.32 -4.65 30.45
CA ILE A 247 -6.96 -4.45 31.00
C ILE A 247 -6.32 -3.33 30.19
N PRO A 248 -6.37 -2.06 30.66
CA PRO A 248 -5.29 -1.16 30.32
C PRO A 248 -4.04 -1.88 30.82
N GLU A 249 -3.16 -2.32 29.93
CA GLU A 249 -1.76 -2.48 30.32
C GLU A 249 -1.29 -1.09 30.74
N ALA A 250 -1.55 -0.74 31.99
CA ALA A 250 -0.65 0.10 32.71
C ALA A 250 0.66 -0.68 32.68
N LEU A 251 1.46 -0.41 31.66
CA LEU A 251 2.89 -0.60 31.72
C LEU A 251 3.34 0.32 32.85
N LEU A 252 3.17 -0.16 34.09
CA LEU A 252 4.07 0.15 35.15
C LEU A 252 5.40 -0.42 34.65
N SER A 253 6.10 0.37 33.83
CA SER A 253 7.52 0.31 33.77
C SER A 253 7.97 0.54 35.21
N GLU A 254 8.14 -0.55 35.96
CA GLU A 254 9.12 -0.57 37.02
C GLU A 254 10.48 -0.39 36.29
N GLU A 255 10.73 0.82 35.78
CA GLU A 255 12.06 1.34 35.73
C GLU A 255 12.50 1.43 37.20
N LYS A 256 13.12 0.34 37.66
CA LYS A 256 14.09 0.45 38.74
C LYS A 256 15.04 1.54 38.24
N GLU A 257 14.83 2.75 38.75
CA GLU A 257 15.86 3.78 38.83
C GLU A 257 17.03 3.18 39.64
N GLU A 258 17.88 2.41 38.97
CA GLU A 258 19.28 2.38 39.40
C GLU A 258 19.82 3.76 39.13
N GLU A 259 19.84 4.58 40.18
CA GLU A 259 20.61 5.79 40.27
C GLU A 259 22.09 5.45 40.03
N THR A 260 22.49 5.24 38.80
CA THR A 260 23.86 5.46 38.38
C THR A 260 23.99 6.96 38.16
N GLN A 261 24.51 7.64 39.19
CA GLN A 261 25.05 8.98 39.07
C GLN A 261 26.07 8.97 37.92
N LYS A 262 25.59 9.27 36.70
CA LYS A 262 26.46 9.62 35.58
C LYS A 262 27.05 10.99 35.90
N ILE A 263 28.27 11.00 36.45
CA ILE A 263 29.14 12.18 36.49
C ILE A 263 29.22 12.65 35.03
N LYS A 264 28.54 13.75 34.70
CA LYS A 264 28.71 14.43 33.42
C LYS A 264 30.11 15.01 33.39
N VAL A 265 31.04 14.31 32.78
CA VAL A 265 32.31 14.89 32.37
C VAL A 265 31.99 15.82 31.19
N PRO A 266 32.22 17.12 31.28
CA PRO A 266 31.98 18.05 30.18
C PRO A 266 32.86 17.66 28.99
N GLU A 267 32.29 17.41 27.86
CA GLU A 267 33.06 17.15 26.63
C GLU A 267 33.91 18.38 26.25
N PRO A 268 35.19 18.20 25.90
CA PRO A 268 36.12 19.32 25.68
C PRO A 268 35.75 20.30 24.56
N PHE A 269 34.73 19.97 23.75
CA PHE A 269 34.36 20.73 22.54
C PHE A 269 32.98 21.40 22.59
N GLU A 270 32.21 21.24 23.67
CA GLU A 270 30.85 21.79 23.74
C GLU A 270 30.82 23.33 23.77
N GLN A 271 31.81 23.96 24.42
CA GLN A 271 31.94 25.41 24.43
C GLN A 271 32.37 26.02 23.08
N GLN A 272 33.11 25.29 22.27
CA GLN A 272 33.48 25.74 20.92
C GLN A 272 32.31 25.62 19.94
N ARG A 273 31.49 24.61 20.09
CA ARG A 273 30.30 24.42 19.27
C ARG A 273 29.22 25.49 19.52
N THR A 274 28.98 25.81 20.77
CA THR A 274 28.03 26.87 21.15
C THR A 274 28.47 28.25 20.66
N ARG A 275 29.78 28.57 20.74
CA ARG A 275 30.33 29.79 20.17
C ARG A 275 30.23 29.83 18.62
N GLN A 276 30.47 28.72 17.93
CA GLN A 276 30.36 28.68 16.48
C GLN A 276 28.89 28.84 16.02
N PHE A 277 27.92 28.29 16.75
CA PHE A 277 26.48 28.49 16.47
C PHE A 277 26.08 29.95 16.71
N GLN A 278 26.51 30.58 17.78
CA GLN A 278 26.21 32.00 18.04
C GLN A 278 26.78 32.93 16.98
N VAL A 279 28.04 32.70 16.55
CA VAL A 279 28.69 33.50 15.50
C VAL A 279 28.00 33.28 14.12
N MET A 280 27.52 32.06 13.82
CA MET A 280 26.75 31.81 12.59
C MET A 280 25.36 32.46 12.62
N GLU A 281 24.74 32.52 13.78
CA GLU A 281 23.44 33.16 13.95
C GLU A 281 23.54 34.68 13.85
N GLU A 282 24.55 35.29 14.45
CA GLU A 282 24.84 36.72 14.30
C GLU A 282 25.17 37.11 12.86
N GLN A 283 26.00 36.34 12.16
CA GLN A 283 26.29 36.57 10.73
C GLN A 283 25.05 36.41 9.84
N ARG A 284 24.13 35.55 10.22
CA ARG A 284 22.85 35.39 9.51
C ARG A 284 21.92 36.58 9.76
N TYR A 285 21.91 37.14 10.95
CA TYR A 285 21.16 38.35 11.28
C TYR A 285 21.73 39.60 10.62
N GLU A 286 23.06 39.71 10.47
CA GLU A 286 23.70 40.84 9.77
C GLU A 286 23.48 40.75 8.24
N ALA A 287 23.52 39.56 7.66
CA ALA A 287 23.23 39.35 6.22
C ALA A 287 21.79 39.69 5.83
N VAL A 288 20.85 39.61 6.76
CA VAL A 288 19.45 40.00 6.56
C VAL A 288 19.22 41.52 6.69
N ARG A 289 20.16 42.24 7.35
CA ARG A 289 20.12 43.70 7.56
C ARG A 289 20.98 44.52 6.59
N SER A 290 21.55 43.90 5.56
CA SER A 290 22.35 44.66 4.59
C SER A 290 21.45 45.56 3.73
N PRO A 291 21.82 46.84 3.55
CA PRO A 291 21.00 47.86 2.85
C PRO A 291 20.72 47.55 1.35
N SER A 292 21.43 46.58 0.80
CA SER A 292 21.30 46.23 -0.62
C SER A 292 19.96 45.58 -1.00
N ARG A 293 19.22 45.07 -0.03
CA ARG A 293 17.92 44.40 -0.30
C ARG A 293 16.73 45.38 -0.42
N ASP A 294 16.83 46.50 0.28
CA ASP A 294 15.81 47.54 0.24
C ASP A 294 15.82 48.35 -1.06
N ILE A 295 16.98 48.41 -1.74
CA ILE A 295 17.12 49.06 -3.06
C ILE A 295 16.49 48.21 -4.14
N PHE A 296 16.70 46.89 -4.15
CA PHE A 296 16.09 45.98 -5.14
C PHE A 296 14.56 45.87 -5.01
N ILE A 297 14.03 45.95 -3.80
CA ILE A 297 12.57 45.91 -3.58
C ILE A 297 11.94 47.24 -4.03
N ARG A 298 12.60 48.38 -3.88
CA ARG A 298 12.10 49.67 -4.37
C ARG A 298 12.14 49.77 -5.89
N GLU A 299 13.21 49.33 -6.54
CA GLU A 299 13.30 49.30 -7.99
C GLU A 299 12.24 48.39 -8.65
N ALA A 300 12.03 47.18 -8.09
CA ALA A 300 11.01 46.25 -8.56
C ALA A 300 9.57 46.77 -8.36
N ALA A 301 9.32 47.54 -7.28
CA ALA A 301 8.01 48.16 -7.04
C ALA A 301 7.74 49.35 -7.96
N GLU A 302 8.76 50.16 -8.31
CA GLU A 302 8.66 51.27 -9.25
C GLU A 302 8.48 50.80 -10.70
N GLU A 303 9.13 49.69 -11.09
CA GLU A 303 8.92 49.07 -12.40
C GLU A 303 7.52 48.46 -12.54
N SER A 304 6.99 47.85 -11.48
CA SER A 304 5.63 47.27 -11.47
C SER A 304 4.55 48.39 -11.53
N LEU A 305 4.78 49.56 -10.88
CA LEU A 305 3.88 50.71 -10.94
C LEU A 305 3.89 51.39 -12.31
N LYS A 306 5.06 51.47 -13.00
CA LYS A 306 5.14 51.98 -14.37
C LYS A 306 4.44 51.05 -15.38
N ALA A 307 4.57 49.74 -15.24
CA ALA A 307 3.88 48.77 -16.11
C ALA A 307 2.35 48.80 -15.93
N MET A 308 1.85 49.15 -14.74
CA MET A 308 0.41 49.34 -14.53
C MET A 308 -0.11 50.69 -15.07
N ALA A 309 0.70 51.74 -15.11
CA ALA A 309 0.31 53.04 -15.66
C ALA A 309 0.24 53.02 -17.20
N ASP A 310 1.11 52.25 -17.87
CA ASP A 310 1.10 52.13 -19.34
C ASP A 310 -0.07 51.27 -19.87
N ASN A 311 -0.67 50.42 -19.03
CA ASN A 311 -1.81 49.58 -19.41
C ASN A 311 -3.18 50.27 -19.24
N THR A 312 -3.24 51.48 -18.68
CA THR A 312 -4.50 52.27 -18.52
C THR A 312 -4.72 53.32 -19.56
N SER A 313 -3.85 53.46 -20.57
CA SER A 313 -3.98 54.49 -21.63
C SER A 313 -4.36 53.95 -23.00
N SER A 314 -4.83 52.71 -23.13
CA SER A 314 -5.18 52.13 -24.44
C SER A 314 -6.63 51.60 -24.59
N ASP A 315 -7.59 52.06 -23.75
CA ASP A 315 -9.00 51.73 -23.93
C ASP A 315 -9.87 53.00 -24.00
N ASP A 316 -9.61 53.82 -25.01
CA ASP A 316 -10.58 54.81 -25.47
C ASP A 316 -10.37 54.98 -26.99
N ASP A 317 -10.94 54.08 -27.79
CA ASP A 317 -11.35 54.32 -29.18
C ASP A 317 -11.97 53.05 -29.79
N PHE A 318 -13.24 52.77 -29.48
CA PHE A 318 -14.11 51.99 -30.37
C PHE A 318 -15.61 52.20 -30.01
N PHE A 319 -16.15 53.36 -30.40
CA PHE A 319 -17.59 53.51 -30.69
C PHE A 319 -17.75 54.55 -31.79
N VAL A 320 -17.91 54.13 -33.01
CA VAL A 320 -18.86 54.64 -34.03
C VAL A 320 -19.21 53.45 -34.93
#